data_edd2a90efca5268469d2259754582320
#
_entry.id   edd2a90efca5268469d2259754582320
#
_cell.length_a   1.000
_cell.length_b   1.000
_cell.length_c   1.000
_cell.angle_alpha   90.00
_cell.angle_beta   90.00
_cell.angle_gamma   90.00
#
_symmetry.space_group_name_H-M   'P 1'
#
loop_
_entity.id
_entity.type
_entity.pdbx_description
1 polymer ?
#
loop_
_entity_poly.entity_id
_entity_poly.type
_entity_poly.pdbx_seq_one_letter_code
_entity_poly.pdbx_strand_id
1 'polypeptide(L)'
;MALLRVLSRAFAVWFTLSSWAAAHEIVPAIADMTQTGGTLTFEVRLAVEGLIAGINLSRTADTNEAPEAATYDDLRALSPDGLAARFTEFWPQMAQNITIRAGDNALVPDLIGLEVPPDTPPDLARIATLRFSARLPDTAASVQIGWVEPYGALVLRQMGVEKPYDGYLEAGALSEPIALSGGGQVGPWQTFADYIPVGFDHIIPKGLDHILFVLGLFFLSTQLRPLLWQITAFTLAHTVTLALGALGYVTIPGSIVEPVIAASIVYVAVENILTNGLSRWRPYVVFAFGLLHGLGFASVLGEFGLPENAFIPALIGFNVGVELGQLTVIAVAFALVGVWFRNKPWYRRAVAIPASALIALVGAYWFVERVFL
;
A
#
# COMPACT_ATOMS: atom_id res chain seq x y z
N MET A 1 34.28 25.33 7.20
CA MET A 1 35.01 24.06 7.42
C MET A 1 34.52 23.25 8.63
N ALA A 2 34.24 23.84 9.79
CA ALA A 2 33.78 23.09 10.97
C ALA A 2 32.39 22.46 10.77
N LEU A 3 31.43 23.19 10.19
CA LEU A 3 30.05 22.70 9.90
C LEU A 3 30.07 21.52 8.93
N LEU A 4 30.90 21.55 7.88
CA LEU A 4 31.05 20.45 6.92
C LEU A 4 31.62 19.19 7.58
N ARG A 5 32.54 19.32 8.53
CA ARG A 5 33.11 18.20 9.30
C ARG A 5 32.09 17.60 10.30
N VAL A 6 31.21 18.42 10.87
CA VAL A 6 30.13 17.96 11.75
C VAL A 6 29.08 17.23 10.95
N LEU A 7 28.66 17.77 9.79
CA LEU A 7 27.70 17.15 8.88
C LEU A 7 28.24 15.84 8.28
N SER A 8 29.54 15.79 7.91
CA SER A 8 30.13 14.55 7.40
C SER A 8 30.30 13.48 8.47
N ARG A 9 30.55 13.84 9.73
CA ARG A 9 30.59 12.89 10.83
C ARG A 9 29.21 12.42 11.26
N ALA A 10 28.21 13.30 11.29
CA ALA A 10 26.81 12.92 11.52
C ALA A 10 26.29 11.98 10.42
N PHE A 11 26.64 12.26 9.16
CA PHE A 11 26.32 11.40 8.01
C PHE A 11 27.02 10.04 8.10
N ALA A 12 28.30 10.00 8.47
CA ALA A 12 29.03 8.75 8.62
C ALA A 12 28.49 7.89 9.78
N VAL A 13 28.10 8.51 10.91
CA VAL A 13 27.48 7.80 12.05
C VAL A 13 26.07 7.33 11.71
N TRP A 14 25.31 8.09 10.93
CA TRP A 14 23.98 7.70 10.48
C TRP A 14 24.02 6.54 9.46
N PHE A 15 25.02 6.56 8.56
CA PHE A 15 25.24 5.50 7.57
C PHE A 15 25.69 4.16 8.18
N THR A 16 26.32 4.17 9.35
CA THR A 16 26.74 2.94 10.06
C THR A 16 25.62 2.34 10.93
N LEU A 17 24.50 3.05 11.11
CA LEU A 17 23.35 2.59 11.89
C LEU A 17 22.20 2.10 11.00
N SER A 18 22.30 2.24 9.67
CA SER A 18 21.32 1.69 8.74
C SER A 18 21.58 0.20 8.56
N SER A 19 20.93 -0.61 9.37
CA SER A 19 20.73 -2.04 9.09
C SER A 19 19.94 -2.20 7.79
N TRP A 20 20.28 -3.19 7.01
CA TRP A 20 19.69 -3.61 5.75
C TRP A 20 18.17 -3.76 5.90
N ALA A 21 17.43 -2.80 5.43
CA ALA A 21 15.98 -2.80 5.46
C ALA A 21 15.47 -2.90 4.01
N ALA A 22 15.21 -4.11 3.56
CA ALA A 22 14.37 -4.30 2.40
C ALA A 22 12.94 -3.91 2.80
N ALA A 23 12.36 -2.90 2.16
CA ALA A 23 11.01 -2.43 2.47
C ALA A 23 9.98 -3.47 1.99
N HIS A 24 9.22 -4.06 2.92
CA HIS A 24 8.14 -4.97 2.59
C HIS A 24 6.81 -4.24 2.77
N GLU A 25 6.23 -3.77 1.65
CA GLU A 25 4.90 -3.16 1.66
C GLU A 25 3.86 -4.19 2.10
N ILE A 26 3.01 -3.79 3.04
CA ILE A 26 1.94 -4.64 3.56
C ILE A 26 0.76 -4.59 2.60
N VAL A 27 0.47 -5.73 1.98
CA VAL A 27 -0.69 -5.94 1.09
C VAL A 27 -1.86 -6.53 1.88
N PRO A 28 -3.11 -6.11 1.62
CA PRO A 28 -4.30 -6.77 2.15
C PRO A 28 -4.36 -8.24 1.75
N ALA A 29 -4.92 -9.04 2.61
CA ALA A 29 -5.23 -10.41 2.27
C ALA A 29 -6.42 -10.49 1.31
N ILE A 30 -6.41 -11.51 0.43
CA ILE A 30 -7.49 -11.75 -0.53
C ILE A 30 -8.08 -13.12 -0.28
N ALA A 31 -9.34 -13.18 0.09
CA ALA A 31 -10.06 -14.42 0.39
C ALA A 31 -11.11 -14.72 -0.69
N ASP A 32 -10.90 -15.80 -1.40
CA ASP A 32 -11.87 -16.39 -2.30
C ASP A 32 -12.73 -17.40 -1.52
N MET A 33 -14.03 -17.11 -1.36
CA MET A 33 -14.99 -17.93 -0.63
C MET A 33 -15.86 -18.73 -1.60
N THR A 34 -15.82 -20.05 -1.50
CA THR A 34 -16.64 -20.97 -2.30
C THR A 34 -17.56 -21.79 -1.39
N GLN A 35 -18.82 -21.95 -1.80
CA GLN A 35 -19.74 -22.86 -1.13
C GLN A 35 -19.90 -24.13 -1.94
N THR A 36 -19.69 -25.29 -1.31
CA THR A 36 -19.97 -26.62 -1.90
C THR A 36 -20.71 -27.48 -0.89
N GLY A 37 -21.96 -27.79 -1.21
CA GLY A 37 -22.82 -28.49 -0.25
C GLY A 37 -23.01 -27.67 1.04
N GLY A 38 -22.86 -28.30 2.19
CA GLY A 38 -22.93 -27.66 3.52
C GLY A 38 -21.60 -27.12 4.03
N THR A 39 -20.64 -26.78 3.16
CA THR A 39 -19.30 -26.33 3.57
C THR A 39 -18.90 -25.06 2.83
N LEU A 40 -18.39 -24.07 3.55
CA LEU A 40 -17.65 -22.94 2.99
C LEU A 40 -16.16 -23.32 2.94
N THR A 41 -15.53 -23.03 1.83
CA THR A 41 -14.07 -23.16 1.66
C THR A 41 -13.51 -21.78 1.33
N PHE A 42 -12.43 -21.43 2.00
CA PHE A 42 -11.72 -20.21 1.80
C PHE A 42 -10.34 -20.51 1.25
N GLU A 43 -9.97 -19.81 0.18
CA GLU A 43 -8.59 -19.74 -0.30
C GLU A 43 -8.10 -18.32 -0.10
N VAL A 44 -7.13 -18.12 0.81
CA VAL A 44 -6.67 -16.80 1.22
C VAL A 44 -5.22 -16.62 0.83
N ARG A 45 -4.96 -15.61 0.03
CA ARG A 45 -3.60 -15.17 -0.33
C ARG A 45 -3.15 -14.09 0.64
N LEU A 46 -2.05 -14.33 1.35
CA LEU A 46 -1.55 -13.42 2.39
C LEU A 46 -0.07 -13.70 2.73
N ALA A 47 0.62 -12.69 3.28
CA ALA A 47 1.94 -12.87 3.87
C ALA A 47 1.77 -13.31 5.35
N VAL A 48 2.03 -14.59 5.64
CA VAL A 48 1.77 -15.17 6.97
C VAL A 48 2.83 -14.81 8.00
N GLU A 49 4.03 -14.43 7.59
CA GLU A 49 5.16 -14.11 8.47
C GLU A 49 4.82 -12.94 9.41
N GLY A 50 4.18 -11.88 8.88
CA GLY A 50 3.76 -10.74 9.69
C GLY A 50 2.75 -11.11 10.77
N LEU A 51 1.82 -12.01 10.44
CA LEU A 51 0.81 -12.51 11.38
C LEU A 51 1.45 -13.35 12.49
N ILE A 52 2.36 -14.28 12.12
CA ILE A 52 3.06 -15.15 13.07
C ILE A 52 4.00 -14.34 13.97
N ALA A 53 4.67 -13.31 13.41
CA ALA A 53 5.51 -12.39 14.17
C ALA A 53 4.71 -11.51 15.15
N GLY A 54 3.41 -11.35 14.92
CA GLY A 54 2.55 -10.49 15.75
C GLY A 54 2.55 -9.02 15.34
N ILE A 55 2.99 -8.71 14.13
CA ILE A 55 2.98 -7.36 13.58
C ILE A 55 1.52 -6.90 13.38
N ASN A 56 1.22 -5.68 13.82
CA ASN A 56 -0.07 -5.05 13.53
C ASN A 56 -0.09 -4.52 12.10
N LEU A 57 -0.61 -5.33 11.15
CA LEU A 57 -0.64 -5.02 9.71
C LEU A 57 -1.59 -3.85 9.35
N SER A 58 -2.47 -3.43 10.27
CA SER A 58 -3.35 -2.29 10.04
C SER A 58 -2.65 -0.95 10.25
N ARG A 59 -1.62 -0.92 11.09
CA ARG A 59 -0.93 0.30 11.54
C ARG A 59 0.51 0.41 11.05
N THR A 60 1.09 -0.69 10.62
CA THR A 60 2.46 -0.76 10.12
C THR A 60 2.44 -0.57 8.62
N ALA A 61 3.24 0.34 8.09
CA ALA A 61 3.38 0.54 6.65
C ALA A 61 4.48 -0.35 6.07
N ASP A 62 5.52 -0.61 6.85
CA ASP A 62 6.69 -1.41 6.49
C ASP A 62 7.04 -2.36 7.65
N THR A 63 7.17 -3.66 7.37
CA THR A 63 7.48 -4.67 8.39
C THR A 63 8.83 -4.44 9.07
N ASN A 64 9.77 -3.76 8.41
CA ASN A 64 11.07 -3.43 8.98
C ASN A 64 11.00 -2.35 10.08
N GLU A 65 9.97 -1.52 10.07
CA GLU A 65 9.73 -0.51 11.10
C GLU A 65 9.01 -1.09 12.33
N ALA A 66 8.54 -2.33 12.25
CA ALA A 66 7.85 -2.97 13.35
C ALA A 66 8.81 -3.37 14.47
N PRO A 67 8.40 -3.30 15.75
CA PRO A 67 9.18 -3.85 16.87
C PRO A 67 9.53 -5.33 16.69
N GLU A 68 8.72 -6.07 15.95
CA GLU A 68 8.81 -7.50 15.67
C GLU A 68 9.63 -7.82 14.40
N ALA A 69 10.29 -6.84 13.76
CA ALA A 69 11.03 -7.01 12.51
C ALA A 69 12.03 -8.18 12.54
N ALA A 70 12.80 -8.31 13.62
CA ALA A 70 13.75 -9.43 13.76
C ALA A 70 13.06 -10.81 13.74
N THR A 71 11.86 -10.95 14.35
CA THR A 71 11.08 -12.18 14.30
C THR A 71 10.53 -12.44 12.90
N TYR A 72 10.12 -11.37 12.20
CA TYR A 72 9.69 -11.45 10.81
C TYR A 72 10.82 -11.96 9.91
N ASP A 73 12.04 -11.43 10.04
CA ASP A 73 13.21 -11.85 9.27
C ASP A 73 13.58 -13.32 9.52
N ASP A 74 13.52 -13.78 10.78
CA ASP A 74 13.72 -15.18 11.12
C ASP A 74 12.70 -16.09 10.42
N LEU A 75 11.44 -15.67 10.34
CA LEU A 75 10.38 -16.41 9.64
C LEU A 75 10.58 -16.38 8.11
N ARG A 76 11.06 -15.26 7.56
CA ARG A 76 11.42 -15.13 6.14
C ARG A 76 12.57 -16.06 5.75
N ALA A 77 13.49 -16.31 6.64
CA ALA A 77 14.61 -17.24 6.42
C ALA A 77 14.21 -18.73 6.43
N LEU A 78 12.99 -19.06 6.88
CA LEU A 78 12.52 -20.46 6.88
C LEU A 78 12.26 -20.96 5.45
N SER A 79 12.52 -22.26 5.26
CA SER A 79 12.05 -22.97 4.06
C SER A 79 10.51 -22.97 3.99
N PRO A 80 9.91 -23.18 2.80
CA PRO A 80 8.46 -23.29 2.66
C PRO A 80 7.82 -24.26 3.65
N ASP A 81 8.38 -25.46 3.79
CA ASP A 81 7.89 -26.48 4.73
C ASP A 81 8.06 -26.05 6.20
N GLY A 82 9.18 -25.36 6.51
CA GLY A 82 9.44 -24.83 7.84
C GLY A 82 8.42 -23.76 8.23
N LEU A 83 8.08 -22.86 7.32
CA LEU A 83 7.06 -21.85 7.55
C LEU A 83 5.65 -22.46 7.66
N ALA A 84 5.32 -23.44 6.82
CA ALA A 84 4.04 -24.15 6.88
C ALA A 84 3.87 -24.90 8.23
N ALA A 85 4.93 -25.53 8.73
CA ALA A 85 4.92 -26.16 10.06
C ALA A 85 4.70 -25.12 11.17
N ARG A 86 5.42 -23.99 11.11
CA ARG A 86 5.27 -22.90 12.07
C ARG A 86 3.87 -22.28 12.04
N PHE A 87 3.28 -22.13 10.85
CA PHE A 87 1.90 -21.67 10.69
C PHE A 87 0.89 -22.65 11.28
N THR A 88 1.12 -23.96 11.15
CA THR A 88 0.24 -24.97 11.74
C THR A 88 0.17 -24.84 13.27
N GLU A 89 1.28 -24.48 13.91
CA GLU A 89 1.31 -24.19 15.36
C GLU A 89 0.57 -22.88 15.70
N PHE A 90 0.60 -21.89 14.81
CA PHE A 90 -0.08 -20.59 14.96
C PHE A 90 -1.58 -20.66 14.66
N TRP A 91 -2.02 -21.62 13.84
CA TRP A 91 -3.40 -21.72 13.37
C TRP A 91 -4.47 -21.64 14.47
N PRO A 92 -4.36 -22.31 15.62
CA PRO A 92 -5.38 -22.20 16.67
C PRO A 92 -5.62 -20.78 17.17
N GLN A 93 -4.58 -19.95 17.18
CA GLN A 93 -4.70 -18.53 17.52
C GLN A 93 -5.36 -17.75 16.37
N MET A 94 -4.95 -18.01 15.13
CA MET A 94 -5.56 -17.35 13.96
C MET A 94 -7.04 -17.72 13.83
N ALA A 95 -7.41 -18.96 14.01
CA ALA A 95 -8.78 -19.44 13.92
C ALA A 95 -9.73 -18.73 14.90
N GLN A 96 -9.26 -18.41 16.11
CA GLN A 96 -10.03 -17.66 17.11
C GLN A 96 -10.25 -16.19 16.72
N ASN A 97 -9.39 -15.65 15.85
CA ASN A 97 -9.39 -14.28 15.39
C ASN A 97 -10.12 -14.09 14.05
N ILE A 98 -10.58 -15.19 13.43
CA ILE A 98 -11.45 -15.18 12.24
C ILE A 98 -12.90 -15.26 12.70
N THR A 99 -13.73 -14.35 12.24
CA THR A 99 -15.17 -14.37 12.49
C THR A 99 -15.91 -14.89 11.27
N ILE A 100 -16.62 -16.00 11.42
CA ILE A 100 -17.55 -16.55 10.42
C ILE A 100 -18.89 -16.77 11.13
N ARG A 101 -19.95 -16.09 10.67
CA ARG A 101 -21.28 -16.20 11.25
C ARG A 101 -22.31 -16.57 10.20
N ALA A 102 -23.17 -17.51 10.55
CA ALA A 102 -24.37 -17.83 9.76
C ALA A 102 -25.61 -17.55 10.65
N GLY A 103 -26.22 -16.37 10.51
CA GLY A 103 -27.18 -15.83 11.47
C GLY A 103 -26.54 -15.66 12.86
N ASP A 104 -27.15 -16.26 13.87
CA ASP A 104 -26.63 -16.21 15.26
C ASP A 104 -25.54 -17.26 15.54
N ASN A 105 -25.27 -18.17 14.60
CA ASN A 105 -24.30 -19.24 14.80
C ASN A 105 -22.91 -18.79 14.38
N ALA A 106 -21.96 -18.80 15.33
CA ALA A 106 -20.54 -18.69 15.03
C ALA A 106 -20.02 -20.03 14.51
N LEU A 107 -19.30 -19.99 13.40
CA LEU A 107 -18.70 -21.17 12.78
C LEU A 107 -17.21 -21.22 13.10
N VAL A 108 -16.70 -22.41 13.37
CA VAL A 108 -15.28 -22.63 13.67
C VAL A 108 -14.56 -22.97 12.36
N PRO A 109 -13.49 -22.24 11.99
CA PRO A 109 -12.70 -22.58 10.82
C PRO A 109 -11.76 -23.74 11.10
N ASP A 110 -11.74 -24.71 10.17
CA ASP A 110 -10.85 -25.88 10.18
C ASP A 110 -9.76 -25.71 9.12
N LEU A 111 -8.48 -25.84 9.50
CA LEU A 111 -7.34 -25.74 8.60
C LEU A 111 -7.32 -26.90 7.59
N ILE A 112 -7.21 -26.57 6.32
CA ILE A 112 -6.94 -27.54 5.25
C ILE A 112 -5.43 -27.57 4.98
N GLY A 113 -4.76 -26.43 4.89
CA GLY A 113 -3.32 -26.33 4.69
C GLY A 113 -2.84 -24.95 4.30
N LEU A 114 -1.52 -24.81 4.28
CA LEU A 114 -0.82 -23.61 3.79
C LEU A 114 0.16 -24.04 2.70
N GLU A 115 0.08 -23.40 1.55
CA GLU A 115 1.03 -23.54 0.44
C GLU A 115 1.91 -22.29 0.38
N VAL A 116 3.21 -22.47 0.53
CA VAL A 116 4.20 -21.40 0.56
C VAL A 116 5.04 -21.46 -0.71
N PRO A 117 5.16 -20.37 -1.50
CA PRO A 117 5.97 -20.36 -2.71
C PRO A 117 7.46 -20.58 -2.39
N PRO A 118 8.19 -21.40 -3.18
CA PRO A 118 9.56 -21.81 -2.86
C PRO A 118 10.60 -20.69 -3.07
N ASP A 119 10.45 -19.88 -4.10
CA ASP A 119 11.53 -19.01 -4.61
C ASP A 119 11.11 -17.53 -4.60
N THR A 120 10.67 -17.02 -3.44
CA THR A 120 10.37 -15.58 -3.31
C THR A 120 11.65 -14.83 -2.94
N PRO A 121 12.07 -13.83 -3.73
CA PRO A 121 13.18 -12.96 -3.37
C PRO A 121 13.01 -12.34 -1.97
N PRO A 122 14.09 -12.14 -1.21
CA PRO A 122 13.99 -11.61 0.16
C PRO A 122 13.35 -10.23 0.26
N ASP A 123 13.48 -9.42 -0.80
CA ASP A 123 12.96 -8.06 -0.95
C ASP A 123 11.47 -7.99 -1.34
N LEU A 124 10.84 -9.13 -1.64
CA LEU A 124 9.41 -9.21 -1.95
C LEU A 124 8.64 -9.93 -0.84
N ALA A 125 7.41 -9.50 -0.60
CA ALA A 125 6.51 -10.21 0.30
C ALA A 125 6.25 -11.64 -0.20
N ARG A 126 6.36 -12.64 0.67
CA ARG A 126 6.09 -14.04 0.32
C ARG A 126 4.61 -14.32 0.51
N ILE A 127 3.85 -14.25 -0.58
CA ILE A 127 2.40 -14.47 -0.55
C ILE A 127 2.12 -15.98 -0.55
N ALA A 128 1.69 -16.49 0.57
CA ALA A 128 1.26 -17.87 0.74
C ALA A 128 -0.24 -18.03 0.44
N THR A 129 -0.66 -19.25 0.11
CA THR A 129 -2.05 -19.61 -0.09
C THR A 129 -2.52 -20.46 1.10
N LEU A 130 -3.31 -19.86 1.97
CA LEU A 130 -3.96 -20.51 3.10
C LEU A 130 -5.31 -21.07 2.67
N ARG A 131 -5.57 -22.34 2.97
CA ARG A 131 -6.87 -22.97 2.76
C ARG A 131 -7.46 -23.42 4.08
N PHE A 132 -8.69 -23.03 4.35
CA PHE A 132 -9.47 -23.49 5.49
C PHE A 132 -10.95 -23.62 5.11
N SER A 133 -11.72 -24.32 5.93
CA SER A 133 -13.16 -24.52 5.71
C SER A 133 -13.98 -24.27 6.95
N ALA A 134 -15.27 -24.03 6.78
CA ALA A 134 -16.24 -23.95 7.87
C ALA A 134 -17.53 -24.68 7.49
N ARG A 135 -18.09 -25.46 8.41
CA ARG A 135 -19.34 -26.19 8.16
C ARG A 135 -20.54 -25.29 8.37
N LEU A 136 -21.39 -25.21 7.36
CA LEU A 136 -22.63 -24.43 7.39
C LEU A 136 -23.76 -25.22 8.09
N PRO A 137 -24.62 -24.56 8.89
CA PRO A 137 -25.93 -25.09 9.25
C PRO A 137 -26.81 -25.27 8.00
N ASP A 138 -27.64 -26.29 7.98
CA ASP A 138 -28.56 -26.57 6.85
C ASP A 138 -29.52 -25.39 6.56
N THR A 139 -29.78 -24.55 7.53
CA THR A 139 -30.68 -23.39 7.43
C THR A 139 -29.96 -22.09 7.04
N ALA A 140 -28.67 -22.11 6.83
CA ALA A 140 -27.88 -20.92 6.50
C ALA A 140 -28.29 -20.37 5.12
N ALA A 141 -28.80 -19.13 5.08
CA ALA A 141 -29.10 -18.41 3.85
C ALA A 141 -28.02 -17.35 3.53
N SER A 142 -27.31 -16.87 4.54
CA SER A 142 -26.25 -15.85 4.42
C SER A 142 -25.18 -16.06 5.48
N VAL A 143 -24.01 -15.47 5.23
CA VAL A 143 -22.86 -15.47 6.15
C VAL A 143 -22.28 -14.08 6.29
N GLN A 144 -21.65 -13.80 7.42
CA GLN A 144 -20.82 -12.63 7.66
C GLN A 144 -19.41 -13.08 7.95
N ILE A 145 -18.44 -12.39 7.36
CA ILE A 145 -17.02 -12.75 7.41
C ILE A 145 -16.21 -11.53 7.86
N GLY A 146 -15.21 -11.75 8.69
CA GLY A 146 -14.25 -10.73 9.10
C GLY A 146 -13.15 -11.35 9.95
N TRP A 147 -12.20 -10.53 10.35
CA TRP A 147 -11.14 -10.89 11.29
C TRP A 147 -10.70 -9.70 12.15
N VAL A 148 -9.84 -9.91 13.11
CA VAL A 148 -9.40 -8.86 14.02
C VAL A 148 -8.56 -7.79 13.34
N GLU A 149 -8.64 -6.56 13.83
CA GLU A 149 -7.95 -5.38 13.27
C GLU A 149 -6.44 -5.59 13.01
N PRO A 150 -5.64 -6.24 13.90
CA PRO A 150 -4.22 -6.43 13.65
C PRO A 150 -3.88 -7.24 12.39
N TYR A 151 -4.82 -8.00 11.83
CA TYR A 151 -4.59 -8.79 10.61
C TYR A 151 -4.69 -7.97 9.33
N GLY A 152 -4.98 -6.67 9.44
CA GLY A 152 -5.09 -5.77 8.32
C GLY A 152 -6.42 -5.90 7.56
N ALA A 153 -6.47 -5.27 6.39
CA ALA A 153 -7.65 -5.30 5.53
C ALA A 153 -7.81 -6.65 4.81
N LEU A 154 -9.06 -6.96 4.43
CA LEU A 154 -9.42 -8.19 3.76
C LEU A 154 -10.26 -7.90 2.51
N VAL A 155 -9.80 -8.30 1.34
CA VAL A 155 -10.63 -8.37 0.13
C VAL A 155 -11.35 -9.72 0.15
N LEU A 156 -12.67 -9.71 0.17
CA LEU A 156 -13.49 -10.92 0.23
C LEU A 156 -14.29 -11.08 -1.05
N ARG A 157 -14.10 -12.20 -1.74
CA ARG A 157 -14.75 -12.51 -3.01
C ARG A 157 -15.54 -13.80 -2.90
N GLN A 158 -16.81 -13.75 -3.26
CA GLN A 158 -17.65 -14.93 -3.36
C GLN A 158 -17.49 -15.56 -4.75
N MET A 159 -17.28 -16.86 -4.81
CA MET A 159 -17.03 -17.57 -6.05
C MET A 159 -18.16 -18.54 -6.40
N GLY A 160 -18.36 -18.80 -7.71
CA GLY A 160 -19.26 -19.85 -8.19
C GLY A 160 -20.76 -19.52 -8.15
N VAL A 161 -21.14 -18.26 -7.99
CA VAL A 161 -22.55 -17.81 -7.95
C VAL A 161 -22.80 -16.66 -8.94
N GLU A 162 -24.07 -16.42 -9.29
CA GLU A 162 -24.44 -15.24 -10.07
C GLU A 162 -24.40 -13.97 -9.20
N LYS A 163 -23.85 -12.87 -9.74
CA LYS A 163 -23.66 -11.60 -9.03
C LYS A 163 -22.99 -11.80 -7.67
N PRO A 164 -21.75 -12.31 -7.66
CA PRO A 164 -21.03 -12.61 -6.45
C PRO A 164 -20.79 -11.36 -5.62
N TYR A 165 -20.71 -11.51 -4.30
CA TYR A 165 -20.16 -10.48 -3.43
C TYR A 165 -18.67 -10.31 -3.73
N ASP A 166 -18.22 -9.07 -3.83
CA ASP A 166 -16.82 -8.70 -3.98
C ASP A 166 -16.63 -7.37 -3.24
N GLY A 167 -16.02 -7.40 -2.09
CA GLY A 167 -15.94 -6.26 -1.19
C GLY A 167 -14.61 -6.14 -0.47
N TYR A 168 -14.21 -4.89 -0.24
CA TYR A 168 -13.07 -4.54 0.60
C TYR A 168 -13.56 -4.33 2.04
N LEU A 169 -12.99 -5.08 2.97
CA LEU A 169 -13.24 -4.96 4.39
C LEU A 169 -12.06 -4.25 5.04
N GLU A 170 -12.31 -3.11 5.66
CA GLU A 170 -11.30 -2.45 6.49
C GLU A 170 -10.85 -3.37 7.64
N ALA A 171 -9.66 -3.10 8.16
CA ALA A 171 -9.10 -3.87 9.26
C ALA A 171 -10.05 -3.94 10.47
N GLY A 172 -10.42 -5.15 10.87
CA GLY A 172 -11.37 -5.38 11.96
C GLY A 172 -12.85 -5.27 11.58
N ALA A 173 -13.17 -4.95 10.33
CA ALA A 173 -14.55 -4.89 9.88
C ALA A 173 -15.16 -6.29 9.70
N LEU A 174 -16.48 -6.37 9.92
CA LEU A 174 -17.30 -7.52 9.60
C LEU A 174 -18.10 -7.19 8.34
N SER A 175 -18.19 -8.13 7.38
CA SER A 175 -18.99 -7.93 6.18
C SER A 175 -20.47 -7.73 6.50
N GLU A 176 -21.20 -7.07 5.61
CA GLU A 176 -22.65 -7.20 5.56
C GLU A 176 -23.03 -8.69 5.33
N PRO A 177 -24.27 -9.09 5.63
CA PRO A 177 -24.72 -10.44 5.34
C PRO A 177 -24.62 -10.79 3.85
N ILE A 178 -23.76 -11.74 3.51
CA ILE A 178 -23.51 -12.21 2.16
C ILE A 178 -24.45 -13.37 1.87
N ALA A 179 -25.38 -13.20 0.94
CA ALA A 179 -26.30 -14.27 0.54
C ALA A 179 -25.52 -15.41 -0.14
N LEU A 180 -25.68 -16.64 0.36
CA LEU A 180 -24.98 -17.81 -0.15
C LEU A 180 -25.38 -18.17 -1.60
N SER A 181 -26.59 -17.80 -2.02
CA SER A 181 -27.08 -17.98 -3.38
C SER A 181 -26.54 -16.94 -4.39
N GLY A 182 -25.73 -16.00 -3.93
CA GLY A 182 -25.33 -14.84 -4.75
C GLY A 182 -26.34 -13.69 -4.69
N GLY A 183 -26.18 -12.71 -5.59
CA GLY A 183 -27.01 -11.50 -5.61
C GLY A 183 -26.49 -10.37 -4.68
N GLY A 184 -25.39 -10.62 -3.97
CA GLY A 184 -24.76 -9.66 -3.04
C GLY A 184 -23.73 -8.72 -3.70
N GLN A 185 -23.74 -8.59 -5.02
CA GLN A 185 -22.80 -7.71 -5.73
C GLN A 185 -22.91 -6.29 -5.21
N VAL A 186 -21.80 -5.76 -4.73
CA VAL A 186 -21.68 -4.37 -4.28
C VAL A 186 -21.95 -3.43 -5.46
N GLY A 187 -22.78 -2.44 -5.25
CA GLY A 187 -23.15 -1.50 -6.33
C GLY A 187 -21.97 -0.60 -6.72
N PRO A 188 -21.90 -0.11 -7.98
CA PRO A 188 -20.76 0.66 -8.46
C PRO A 188 -20.50 1.93 -7.65
N TRP A 189 -21.52 2.58 -7.12
CA TRP A 189 -21.37 3.76 -6.26
C TRP A 189 -20.81 3.42 -4.87
N GLN A 190 -21.21 2.28 -4.31
CA GLN A 190 -20.67 1.81 -3.06
C GLN A 190 -19.19 1.44 -3.24
N THR A 191 -18.86 0.65 -4.27
CA THR A 191 -17.46 0.32 -4.61
C THR A 191 -16.60 1.58 -4.80
N PHE A 192 -17.11 2.58 -5.54
CA PHE A 192 -16.41 3.86 -5.69
C PHE A 192 -16.11 4.51 -4.33
N ALA A 193 -17.12 4.57 -3.44
CA ALA A 193 -16.98 5.18 -2.12
C ALA A 193 -16.01 4.41 -1.22
N ASP A 194 -16.06 3.08 -1.24
CA ASP A 194 -15.22 2.19 -0.41
C ASP A 194 -13.72 2.29 -0.79
N TYR A 195 -13.42 2.60 -2.06
CA TYR A 195 -12.03 2.73 -2.52
C TYR A 195 -11.43 4.13 -2.33
N ILE A 196 -12.22 5.15 -1.96
CA ILE A 196 -11.68 6.49 -1.64
C ILE A 196 -10.75 6.46 -0.41
N PRO A 197 -11.14 5.87 0.74
CA PRO A 197 -10.24 5.72 1.88
C PRO A 197 -8.97 4.93 1.53
N VAL A 198 -9.08 3.86 0.74
CA VAL A 198 -7.94 3.03 0.32
C VAL A 198 -6.91 3.86 -0.45
N GLY A 199 -7.36 4.69 -1.40
CA GLY A 199 -6.48 5.60 -2.14
C GLY A 199 -5.92 6.72 -1.27
N PHE A 200 -6.67 7.21 -0.29
CA PHE A 200 -6.17 8.20 0.67
C PHE A 200 -5.06 7.61 1.55
N ASP A 201 -5.25 6.40 2.07
CA ASP A 201 -4.29 5.69 2.91
C ASP A 201 -3.02 5.33 2.15
N HIS A 202 -3.12 5.09 0.85
CA HIS A 202 -1.97 4.91 -0.02
C HIS A 202 -1.03 6.13 0.00
N ILE A 203 -1.55 7.34 0.22
CA ILE A 203 -0.75 8.55 0.36
C ILE A 203 -0.42 8.83 1.84
N ILE A 204 -1.42 8.86 2.72
CA ILE A 204 -1.29 9.19 4.13
C ILE A 204 -1.89 8.06 5.00
N PRO A 205 -1.07 7.33 5.75
CA PRO A 205 0.36 7.56 6.06
C PRO A 205 1.36 6.80 5.17
N LYS A 206 0.93 5.92 4.26
CA LYS A 206 1.77 4.87 3.65
C LYS A 206 2.69 5.36 2.52
N GLY A 207 2.30 6.39 1.77
CA GLY A 207 3.01 6.86 0.56
C GLY A 207 4.05 7.94 0.83
N LEU A 208 5.12 7.64 1.58
CA LEU A 208 6.17 8.61 1.88
C LEU A 208 6.86 9.17 0.62
N ASP A 209 7.00 8.37 -0.43
CA ASP A 209 7.52 8.77 -1.73
C ASP A 209 6.62 9.83 -2.39
N HIS A 210 5.30 9.61 -2.40
CA HIS A 210 4.32 10.59 -2.86
C HIS A 210 4.35 11.86 -2.00
N ILE A 211 4.42 11.73 -0.68
CA ILE A 211 4.49 12.87 0.24
C ILE A 211 5.73 13.72 -0.06
N LEU A 212 6.92 13.10 -0.18
CA LEU A 212 8.16 13.84 -0.47
C LEU A 212 8.15 14.44 -1.87
N PHE A 213 7.60 13.73 -2.87
CA PHE A 213 7.43 14.25 -4.22
C PHE A 213 6.53 15.49 -4.24
N VAL A 214 5.35 15.43 -3.61
CA VAL A 214 4.39 16.53 -3.51
C VAL A 214 4.95 17.72 -2.74
N LEU A 215 5.68 17.48 -1.65
CA LEU A 215 6.42 18.53 -0.93
C LEU A 215 7.50 19.16 -1.81
N GLY A 216 8.18 18.37 -2.63
CA GLY A 216 9.11 18.86 -3.64
C GLY A 216 8.43 19.82 -4.64
N LEU A 217 7.22 19.48 -5.12
CA LEU A 217 6.44 20.38 -5.97
C LEU A 217 6.07 21.69 -5.24
N PHE A 218 5.66 21.58 -3.96
CA PHE A 218 5.27 22.72 -3.14
C PHE A 218 6.42 23.70 -2.86
N PHE A 219 7.62 23.21 -2.53
CA PHE A 219 8.74 24.09 -2.17
C PHE A 219 9.29 24.90 -3.35
N LEU A 220 9.13 24.47 -4.60
CA LEU A 220 9.51 25.28 -5.74
C LEU A 220 8.54 26.44 -5.96
N SER A 221 7.23 26.18 -5.83
CA SER A 221 6.20 27.18 -6.07
C SER A 221 5.01 26.97 -5.16
N THR A 222 4.77 27.96 -4.31
CA THR A 222 3.60 28.01 -3.42
C THR A 222 2.35 28.59 -4.11
N GLN A 223 2.35 28.73 -5.45
CA GLN A 223 1.20 29.17 -6.23
C GLN A 223 0.22 28.01 -6.40
N LEU A 224 -0.99 28.15 -5.84
CA LEU A 224 -1.96 27.05 -5.81
C LEU A 224 -2.36 26.55 -7.20
N ARG A 225 -2.64 27.46 -8.15
CA ARG A 225 -3.12 27.06 -9.48
C ARG A 225 -2.13 26.17 -10.25
N PRO A 226 -0.84 26.52 -10.42
CA PRO A 226 0.14 25.63 -11.04
C PRO A 226 0.34 24.34 -10.27
N LEU A 227 0.25 24.38 -8.93
CA LEU A 227 0.45 23.22 -8.08
C LEU A 227 -0.70 22.22 -8.25
N LEU A 228 -1.95 22.68 -8.21
CA LEU A 228 -3.12 21.83 -8.47
C LEU A 228 -3.05 21.16 -9.86
N TRP A 229 -2.69 21.92 -10.91
CA TRP A 229 -2.52 21.35 -12.24
C TRP A 229 -1.46 20.23 -12.29
N GLN A 230 -0.35 20.41 -11.59
CA GLN A 230 0.70 19.39 -11.54
C GLN A 230 0.23 18.13 -10.81
N ILE A 231 -0.52 18.29 -9.71
CA ILE A 231 -1.06 17.16 -8.95
C ILE A 231 -2.09 16.40 -9.79
N THR A 232 -3.08 17.09 -10.35
CA THR A 232 -4.08 16.41 -11.19
C THR A 232 -3.45 15.75 -12.41
N ALA A 233 -2.42 16.36 -13.02
CA ALA A 233 -1.67 15.74 -14.13
C ALA A 233 -0.92 14.47 -13.67
N PHE A 234 -0.33 14.49 -12.47
CA PHE A 234 0.32 13.34 -11.86
C PHE A 234 -0.71 12.23 -11.58
N THR A 235 -1.83 12.54 -10.90
CA THR A 235 -2.87 11.55 -10.58
C THR A 235 -3.48 10.94 -11.84
N LEU A 236 -3.71 11.74 -12.89
CA LEU A 236 -4.20 11.22 -14.17
C LEU A 236 -3.22 10.23 -14.80
N ALA A 237 -1.93 10.57 -14.84
CA ALA A 237 -0.88 9.70 -15.34
C ALA A 237 -0.77 8.42 -14.52
N HIS A 238 -0.75 8.55 -13.20
CA HIS A 238 -0.78 7.45 -12.24
C HIS A 238 -1.96 6.51 -12.50
N THR A 239 -3.18 7.06 -12.65
CA THR A 239 -4.38 6.27 -12.95
C THR A 239 -4.23 5.42 -14.23
N VAL A 240 -3.65 6.00 -15.28
CA VAL A 240 -3.48 5.29 -16.57
C VAL A 240 -2.55 4.08 -16.42
N THR A 241 -1.39 4.25 -15.81
CA THR A 241 -0.43 3.15 -15.66
C THR A 241 -0.85 2.15 -14.61
N LEU A 242 -1.52 2.61 -13.54
CA LEU A 242 -2.13 1.74 -12.55
C LEU A 242 -3.18 0.83 -13.19
N ALA A 243 -4.06 1.38 -14.05
CA ALA A 243 -5.04 0.59 -14.80
C ALA A 243 -4.39 -0.43 -15.72
N LEU A 244 -3.37 -0.01 -16.49
CA LEU A 244 -2.66 -0.89 -17.42
C LEU A 244 -1.94 -2.04 -16.68
N GLY A 245 -1.35 -1.75 -15.53
CA GLY A 245 -0.68 -2.75 -14.71
C GLY A 245 -1.66 -3.71 -14.03
N ALA A 246 -2.73 -3.19 -13.42
CA ALA A 246 -3.77 -4.01 -12.77
C ALA A 246 -4.49 -4.93 -13.77
N LEU A 247 -4.61 -4.52 -15.04
CA LEU A 247 -5.15 -5.35 -16.12
C LEU A 247 -4.11 -6.30 -16.76
N GLY A 248 -2.87 -6.28 -16.28
CA GLY A 248 -1.79 -7.14 -16.79
C GLY A 248 -1.22 -6.73 -18.16
N TYR A 249 -1.60 -5.56 -18.72
CA TYR A 249 -1.06 -5.10 -19.99
C TYR A 249 0.39 -4.61 -19.90
N VAL A 250 0.78 -4.11 -18.73
CA VAL A 250 2.16 -3.63 -18.46
C VAL A 250 2.61 -4.21 -17.13
N THR A 251 3.69 -4.98 -17.15
CA THR A 251 4.34 -5.50 -15.96
C THR A 251 5.80 -5.11 -15.99
N ILE A 252 6.23 -4.29 -15.04
CA ILE A 252 7.64 -3.89 -14.87
C ILE A 252 8.05 -4.31 -13.46
N PRO A 253 9.17 -5.00 -13.30
CA PRO A 253 9.66 -5.41 -11.99
C PRO A 253 9.85 -4.21 -11.05
N GLY A 254 9.48 -4.36 -9.78
CA GLY A 254 9.68 -3.35 -8.73
C GLY A 254 11.13 -2.87 -8.63
N SER A 255 12.09 -3.79 -8.79
CA SER A 255 13.53 -3.51 -8.83
C SER A 255 13.97 -2.49 -9.89
N ILE A 256 13.13 -2.21 -10.90
CA ILE A 256 13.35 -1.14 -11.88
C ILE A 256 12.55 0.10 -11.53
N VAL A 257 11.29 -0.07 -11.15
CA VAL A 257 10.36 1.04 -10.95
C VAL A 257 10.69 1.83 -9.69
N GLU A 258 10.96 1.15 -8.58
CA GLU A 258 11.21 1.80 -7.29
C GLU A 258 12.46 2.70 -7.27
N PRO A 259 13.63 2.30 -7.82
CA PRO A 259 14.76 3.21 -7.99
C PRO A 259 14.42 4.44 -8.82
N VAL A 260 13.63 4.28 -9.89
CA VAL A 260 13.25 5.40 -10.76
C VAL A 260 12.28 6.35 -10.05
N ILE A 261 11.38 5.82 -9.19
CA ILE A 261 10.55 6.64 -8.30
C ILE A 261 11.44 7.46 -7.36
N ALA A 262 12.41 6.83 -6.68
CA ALA A 262 13.34 7.55 -5.81
C ALA A 262 14.15 8.63 -6.57
N ALA A 263 14.61 8.30 -7.78
CA ALA A 263 15.30 9.26 -8.65
C ALA A 263 14.42 10.46 -9.05
N SER A 264 13.09 10.25 -9.22
CA SER A 264 12.14 11.32 -9.51
C SER A 264 12.03 12.34 -8.36
N ILE A 265 12.05 11.85 -7.11
CA ILE A 265 12.05 12.69 -5.91
C ILE A 265 13.33 13.55 -5.85
N VAL A 266 14.49 12.91 -6.11
CA VAL A 266 15.79 13.61 -6.19
C VAL A 266 15.75 14.69 -7.28
N TYR A 267 15.25 14.35 -8.48
CA TYR A 267 15.16 15.28 -9.60
C TYR A 267 14.37 16.54 -9.23
N VAL A 268 13.14 16.37 -8.69
CA VAL A 268 12.30 17.51 -8.29
C VAL A 268 12.97 18.36 -7.22
N ALA A 269 13.59 17.75 -6.24
CA ALA A 269 14.29 18.45 -5.16
C ALA A 269 15.54 19.20 -5.65
N VAL A 270 16.34 18.61 -6.54
CA VAL A 270 17.52 19.25 -7.15
C VAL A 270 17.09 20.39 -8.07
N GLU A 271 16.03 20.21 -8.88
CA GLU A 271 15.46 21.30 -9.69
C GLU A 271 15.11 22.51 -8.83
N ASN A 272 14.50 22.30 -7.65
CA ASN A 272 14.18 23.39 -6.72
C ASN A 272 15.41 24.16 -6.25
N ILE A 273 16.53 23.47 -6.05
CA ILE A 273 17.81 24.09 -5.61
C ILE A 273 18.43 24.89 -6.76
N LEU A 274 18.42 24.35 -7.97
CA LEU A 274 19.15 24.92 -9.13
C LEU A 274 18.35 25.99 -9.87
N THR A 275 16.99 25.96 -9.83
CA THR A 275 16.13 26.86 -10.62
C THR A 275 15.46 27.92 -9.77
N ASN A 276 15.08 29.06 -10.38
CA ASN A 276 14.44 30.19 -9.69
C ASN A 276 12.95 30.35 -10.04
N GLY A 277 12.31 29.33 -10.62
CA GLY A 277 10.90 29.42 -11.00
C GLY A 277 10.41 28.20 -11.75
N LEU A 278 9.11 28.19 -12.06
CA LEU A 278 8.47 27.10 -12.77
C LEU A 278 8.89 27.07 -14.25
N SER A 279 9.48 25.96 -14.66
CA SER A 279 9.69 25.67 -16.08
C SER A 279 8.35 25.36 -16.76
N ARG A 280 8.17 25.78 -18.03
CA ARG A 280 7.02 25.40 -18.85
C ARG A 280 6.94 23.89 -19.14
N TRP A 281 8.06 23.16 -19.00
CA TRP A 281 8.13 21.72 -19.21
C TRP A 281 7.76 20.92 -17.96
N ARG A 282 7.70 21.54 -16.80
CA ARG A 282 7.46 20.87 -15.52
C ARG A 282 6.17 20.03 -15.48
N PRO A 283 5.01 20.47 -16.01
CA PRO A 283 3.82 19.61 -16.03
C PRO A 283 4.02 18.30 -16.79
N TYR A 284 4.80 18.32 -17.87
CA TYR A 284 5.11 17.11 -18.65
C TYR A 284 6.06 16.16 -17.89
N VAL A 285 7.03 16.72 -17.18
CA VAL A 285 7.94 15.94 -16.31
C VAL A 285 7.16 15.32 -15.16
N VAL A 286 6.29 16.09 -14.51
CA VAL A 286 5.43 15.59 -13.42
C VAL A 286 4.47 14.51 -13.93
N PHE A 287 3.90 14.68 -15.12
CA PHE A 287 3.08 13.66 -15.79
C PHE A 287 3.88 12.37 -16.03
N ALA A 288 5.09 12.47 -16.55
CA ALA A 288 5.96 11.30 -16.76
C ALA A 288 6.29 10.58 -15.45
N PHE A 289 6.53 11.33 -14.37
CA PHE A 289 6.74 10.74 -13.06
C PHE A 289 5.46 10.10 -12.47
N GLY A 290 4.29 10.68 -12.76
CA GLY A 290 3.00 10.05 -12.42
C GLY A 290 2.83 8.68 -13.09
N LEU A 291 3.22 8.54 -14.37
CA LEU A 291 3.23 7.25 -15.06
C LEU A 291 4.12 6.21 -14.36
N LEU A 292 5.29 6.62 -13.88
CA LEU A 292 6.21 5.73 -13.17
C LEU A 292 5.66 5.30 -11.80
N HIS A 293 5.11 6.24 -11.03
CA HIS A 293 4.53 5.93 -9.72
C HIS A 293 3.34 4.98 -9.82
N GLY A 294 2.48 5.14 -10.84
CA GLY A 294 1.36 4.22 -11.04
C GLY A 294 1.80 2.79 -11.39
N LEU A 295 2.97 2.62 -12.03
CA LEU A 295 3.54 1.30 -12.28
C LEU A 295 4.10 0.65 -11.00
N GLY A 296 4.63 1.44 -10.06
CA GLY A 296 5.13 0.94 -8.79
C GLY A 296 4.07 0.28 -7.95
N PHE A 297 2.84 0.82 -7.97
CA PHE A 297 1.72 0.26 -7.22
C PHE A 297 0.86 -0.74 -8.02
N ALA A 298 1.12 -0.87 -9.32
CA ALA A 298 0.28 -1.71 -10.20
C ALA A 298 0.38 -3.20 -9.86
N SER A 299 1.56 -3.70 -9.46
CA SER A 299 1.73 -5.09 -9.00
C SER A 299 0.92 -5.36 -7.74
N VAL A 300 1.03 -4.45 -6.78
CA VAL A 300 0.28 -4.51 -5.52
C VAL A 300 -1.22 -4.49 -5.79
N LEU A 301 -1.72 -3.57 -6.60
CA LEU A 301 -3.14 -3.46 -6.91
C LEU A 301 -3.65 -4.64 -7.78
N GLY A 302 -2.80 -5.22 -8.64
CA GLY A 302 -3.11 -6.45 -9.37
C GLY A 302 -3.25 -7.66 -8.44
N GLU A 303 -2.46 -7.70 -7.38
CA GLU A 303 -2.57 -8.70 -6.31
C GLU A 303 -3.77 -8.43 -5.38
N PHE A 304 -4.14 -7.15 -5.15
CA PHE A 304 -5.35 -6.76 -4.42
C PHE A 304 -6.63 -7.28 -5.07
N GLY A 305 -6.60 -7.57 -6.38
CA GLY A 305 -7.79 -7.98 -7.11
C GLY A 305 -8.88 -6.92 -7.01
N LEU A 306 -8.74 -5.82 -7.77
CA LEU A 306 -9.88 -4.93 -7.98
C LEU A 306 -11.08 -5.77 -8.43
N PRO A 307 -12.28 -5.49 -7.90
CA PRO A 307 -13.46 -6.27 -8.25
C PRO A 307 -13.66 -6.27 -9.76
N GLU A 308 -13.60 -7.45 -10.39
CA GLU A 308 -13.70 -7.56 -11.86
C GLU A 308 -14.97 -6.89 -12.40
N ASN A 309 -16.06 -7.01 -11.66
CA ASN A 309 -17.38 -6.47 -12.03
C ASN A 309 -17.53 -4.97 -11.75
N ALA A 310 -16.62 -4.36 -10.96
CA ALA A 310 -16.66 -2.96 -10.57
C ALA A 310 -15.26 -2.30 -10.66
N PHE A 311 -14.40 -2.78 -11.56
CA PHE A 311 -13.04 -2.32 -11.77
C PHE A 311 -12.95 -0.80 -11.96
N ILE A 312 -13.76 -0.24 -12.87
CA ILE A 312 -13.71 1.19 -13.16
C ILE A 312 -14.15 2.05 -11.96
N PRO A 313 -15.27 1.78 -11.27
CA PRO A 313 -15.62 2.47 -10.03
C PRO A 313 -14.54 2.39 -8.95
N ALA A 314 -13.98 1.22 -8.71
CA ALA A 314 -12.91 1.03 -7.73
C ALA A 314 -11.66 1.84 -8.09
N LEU A 315 -11.20 1.76 -9.34
CA LEU A 315 -10.04 2.51 -9.84
C LEU A 315 -10.23 4.03 -9.71
N ILE A 316 -11.41 4.53 -10.09
CA ILE A 316 -11.70 5.97 -9.99
C ILE A 316 -11.79 6.39 -8.52
N GLY A 317 -12.47 5.63 -7.66
CA GLY A 317 -12.55 5.87 -6.22
C GLY A 317 -11.18 5.94 -5.58
N PHE A 318 -10.33 4.95 -5.87
CA PHE A 318 -8.93 4.92 -5.40
C PHE A 318 -8.17 6.19 -5.80
N ASN A 319 -8.20 6.57 -7.08
CA ASN A 319 -7.45 7.74 -7.55
C ASN A 319 -8.03 9.08 -7.05
N VAL A 320 -9.34 9.16 -6.78
CA VAL A 320 -9.90 10.29 -6.02
C VAL A 320 -9.32 10.34 -4.61
N GLY A 321 -9.20 9.21 -3.94
CA GLY A 321 -8.52 9.11 -2.64
C GLY A 321 -7.07 9.56 -2.70
N VAL A 322 -6.30 9.10 -3.69
CA VAL A 322 -4.92 9.53 -3.95
C VAL A 322 -4.83 11.05 -4.09
N GLU A 323 -5.68 11.66 -4.92
CA GLU A 323 -5.69 13.12 -5.10
C GLU A 323 -6.04 13.86 -3.82
N LEU A 324 -7.02 13.38 -3.05
CA LEU A 324 -7.38 13.94 -1.74
C LEU A 324 -6.22 13.85 -0.74
N GLY A 325 -5.50 12.74 -0.71
CA GLY A 325 -4.29 12.58 0.11
C GLY A 325 -3.21 13.59 -0.24
N GLN A 326 -2.89 13.74 -1.53
CA GLN A 326 -1.92 14.72 -2.03
C GLN A 326 -2.35 16.17 -1.73
N LEU A 327 -3.62 16.49 -1.92
CA LEU A 327 -4.18 17.81 -1.58
C LEU A 327 -4.10 18.06 -0.08
N THR A 328 -4.27 17.05 0.76
CA THR A 328 -4.11 17.16 2.21
C THR A 328 -2.66 17.47 2.57
N VAL A 329 -1.67 16.81 1.97
CA VAL A 329 -0.24 17.13 2.16
C VAL A 329 0.03 18.61 1.83
N ILE A 330 -0.49 19.10 0.70
CA ILE A 330 -0.33 20.51 0.31
C ILE A 330 -1.02 21.44 1.28
N ALA A 331 -2.25 21.12 1.70
CA ALA A 331 -2.99 21.95 2.64
C ALA A 331 -2.22 22.09 3.96
N VAL A 332 -1.67 20.99 4.48
CA VAL A 332 -0.83 21.00 5.68
C VAL A 332 0.46 21.80 5.46
N ALA A 333 1.18 21.56 4.38
CA ALA A 333 2.40 22.30 4.05
C ALA A 333 2.13 23.80 3.88
N PHE A 334 1.00 24.15 3.25
CA PHE A 334 0.58 25.53 3.08
C PHE A 334 0.21 26.19 4.42
N ALA A 335 -0.52 25.49 5.30
CA ALA A 335 -0.87 26.00 6.63
C ALA A 335 0.37 26.19 7.53
N LEU A 336 1.31 25.25 7.50
CA LEU A 336 2.50 25.29 8.35
C LEU A 336 3.58 26.24 7.82
N VAL A 337 3.74 26.34 6.51
CA VAL A 337 4.85 27.06 5.86
C VAL A 337 4.38 28.14 4.92
N GLY A 338 3.47 27.82 4.00
CA GLY A 338 3.06 28.71 2.91
C GLY A 338 2.46 30.02 3.39
N VAL A 339 1.50 29.95 4.31
CA VAL A 339 0.79 31.13 4.86
C VAL A 339 1.78 32.13 5.49
N TRP A 340 2.78 31.63 6.21
CA TRP A 340 3.65 32.46 7.02
C TRP A 340 4.88 32.96 6.26
N PHE A 341 5.44 32.17 5.37
CA PHE A 341 6.80 32.39 4.86
C PHE A 341 6.87 32.64 3.34
N ARG A 342 5.87 32.24 2.54
CA ARG A 342 5.95 32.31 1.06
C ARG A 342 6.29 33.68 0.49
N ASN A 343 5.87 34.76 1.16
CA ASN A 343 6.07 36.14 0.70
C ASN A 343 7.35 36.78 1.31
N LYS A 344 8.14 36.05 2.10
CA LYS A 344 9.36 36.57 2.71
C LYS A 344 10.52 36.49 1.73
N PRO A 345 11.37 37.54 1.64
CA PRO A 345 12.53 37.54 0.72
C PRO A 345 13.52 36.40 0.97
N TRP A 346 13.59 35.90 2.20
CA TRP A 346 14.48 34.83 2.62
C TRP A 346 13.86 33.42 2.47
N TYR A 347 12.55 33.31 2.11
CA TYR A 347 11.83 32.02 2.01
C TYR A 347 12.62 30.99 1.21
N ARG A 348 13.09 31.36 0.02
CA ARG A 348 13.83 30.45 -0.84
C ARG A 348 15.12 29.95 -0.19
N ARG A 349 15.93 30.85 0.41
CA ARG A 349 17.23 30.49 0.98
C ARG A 349 17.15 29.75 2.31
N ALA A 350 16.18 30.11 3.16
CA ALA A 350 16.08 29.62 4.52
C ALA A 350 15.05 28.48 4.69
N VAL A 351 14.13 28.28 3.73
CA VAL A 351 13.09 27.23 3.81
C VAL A 351 13.15 26.32 2.60
N ALA A 352 12.90 26.83 1.38
CA ALA A 352 12.73 26.00 0.20
C ALA A 352 14.00 25.19 -0.15
N ILE A 353 15.18 25.82 -0.18
CA ILE A 353 16.44 25.14 -0.49
C ILE A 353 16.83 24.10 0.60
N PRO A 354 16.82 24.41 1.91
CA PRO A 354 17.12 23.42 2.94
C PRO A 354 16.14 22.25 2.95
N ALA A 355 14.83 22.50 2.81
CA ALA A 355 13.82 21.46 2.73
C ALA A 355 14.03 20.58 1.49
N SER A 356 14.27 21.19 0.32
CA SER A 356 14.57 20.43 -0.90
C SER A 356 15.88 19.63 -0.79
N ALA A 357 16.90 20.17 -0.11
CA ALA A 357 18.13 19.42 0.14
C ALA A 357 17.90 18.19 1.02
N LEU A 358 17.03 18.30 2.04
CA LEU A 358 16.64 17.16 2.86
C LEU A 358 15.86 16.12 2.04
N ILE A 359 14.89 16.55 1.23
CA ILE A 359 14.14 15.66 0.34
C ILE A 359 15.09 14.95 -0.65
N ALA A 360 16.05 15.68 -1.23
CA ALA A 360 17.03 15.09 -2.15
C ALA A 360 17.92 14.05 -1.43
N LEU A 361 18.29 14.28 -0.19
CA LEU A 361 19.10 13.33 0.61
C LEU A 361 18.32 12.05 0.91
N VAL A 362 17.04 12.16 1.31
CA VAL A 362 16.19 10.99 1.54
C VAL A 362 15.96 10.22 0.24
N GLY A 363 15.61 10.90 -0.85
CA GLY A 363 15.40 10.25 -2.14
C GLY A 363 16.69 9.61 -2.68
N ALA A 364 17.87 10.24 -2.48
CA ALA A 364 19.14 9.65 -2.88
C ALA A 364 19.50 8.42 -2.02
N TYR A 365 19.17 8.43 -0.73
CA TYR A 365 19.32 7.27 0.15
C TYR A 365 18.47 6.11 -0.38
N TRP A 366 17.17 6.31 -0.63
CA TRP A 366 16.29 5.28 -1.19
C TRP A 366 16.75 4.80 -2.58
N PHE A 367 17.26 5.70 -3.42
CA PHE A 367 17.80 5.30 -4.72
C PHE A 367 18.98 4.33 -4.57
N VAL A 368 19.92 4.66 -3.67
CA VAL A 368 21.10 3.80 -3.41
C VAL A 368 20.67 2.47 -2.80
N GLU A 369 19.76 2.49 -1.83
CA GLU A 369 19.19 1.31 -1.18
C GLU A 369 18.56 0.37 -2.21
N ARG A 370 17.66 0.88 -3.05
CA ARG A 370 16.90 0.08 -4.04
C ARG A 370 17.72 -0.39 -5.25
N VAL A 371 18.92 0.16 -5.47
CA VAL A 371 19.82 -0.25 -6.59
C VAL A 371 20.91 -1.18 -6.12
N PHE A 372 21.44 -1.01 -4.91
CA PHE A 372 22.69 -1.64 -4.50
C PHE A 372 22.57 -2.52 -3.24
N LEU A 373 21.46 -2.42 -2.50
CA LEU A 373 21.20 -3.17 -1.29
C LEU A 373 20.01 -4.11 -1.44
#